data_8e5ac2909c6c93b114ca4a41e200ae39
#
_entry.id   8e5ac2909c6c93b114ca4a41e200ae39
#
_cell.length_a   1.000
_cell.length_b   1.000
_cell.length_c   1.000
_cell.angle_alpha   90.00
_cell.angle_beta   90.00
_cell.angle_gamma   90.00
#
_symmetry.space_group_name_H-M   'P 1'
#
loop_
_entity.id
_entity.type
_entity.pdbx_description
1 polymer ?
#
loop_
_entity_poly.entity_id
_entity_poly.type
_entity_poly.pdbx_seq_one_letter_code
_entity_poly.pdbx_strand_id
1 'polypeptide(L)'
;MFVGPDIVQDGLVAVFDAGSTRSYPGTGSTWYNLIGTVNGTLSASSIGTTTAGTMTFDGVDDIITIPIASLASTNFTVIGVTQRTAAAAGRLISDRLGNWLLGQWNIYMRQYYAVGWVTGSGAGGGNTTDDLNTHIWCGTGDISGNAYRFRDDNVEYTTTTTSGTAGPNGFTLGAWGPGGPSEYGTGTITLLLVYNRVLTDAEIDQNYNAQKSRFGL
;
A
#
# COMPACT_ATOMS: atom_id res chain seq x y z
N MET A 1 -1.98 -27.21 2.27
CA MET A 1 -1.51 -26.68 3.58
C MET A 1 -0.38 -25.73 3.25
N PHE A 2 -0.57 -24.43 3.46
CA PHE A 2 0.48 -23.43 3.24
C PHE A 2 1.47 -23.54 4.39
N VAL A 3 2.69 -23.94 4.15
CA VAL A 3 3.76 -24.12 5.16
C VAL A 3 4.83 -23.05 4.94
N GLY A 4 4.39 -21.80 4.81
CA GLY A 4 5.28 -20.65 4.81
C GLY A 4 5.32 -19.99 6.20
N PRO A 5 6.28 -19.10 6.46
CA PRO A 5 6.26 -18.33 7.70
C PRO A 5 4.97 -17.51 7.77
N ASP A 6 4.38 -17.40 8.97
CA ASP A 6 3.23 -16.55 9.21
C ASP A 6 3.65 -15.07 9.16
N ILE A 7 2.74 -14.19 8.75
CA ILE A 7 2.97 -12.76 8.87
C ILE A 7 3.09 -12.36 10.34
N VAL A 8 3.81 -11.27 10.60
CA VAL A 8 3.94 -10.69 11.94
C VAL A 8 2.55 -10.27 12.45
N GLN A 9 2.22 -10.65 13.69
CA GLN A 9 0.92 -10.36 14.30
C GLN A 9 0.99 -9.16 15.25
N ASP A 10 2.13 -8.96 15.91
CA ASP A 10 2.30 -7.87 16.87
C ASP A 10 2.24 -6.50 16.19
N GLY A 11 1.35 -5.64 16.69
CA GLY A 11 1.09 -4.33 16.12
C GLY A 11 0.27 -4.31 14.83
N LEU A 12 -0.18 -5.47 14.33
CA LEU A 12 -1.01 -5.56 13.13
C LEU A 12 -2.43 -5.05 13.44
N VAL A 13 -2.87 -4.00 12.72
CA VAL A 13 -4.16 -3.33 12.95
C VAL A 13 -5.13 -3.47 11.78
N ALA A 14 -4.64 -3.80 10.58
CA ALA A 14 -5.51 -4.09 9.44
C ALA A 14 -4.86 -5.09 8.49
N VAL A 15 -5.70 -5.98 7.95
CA VAL A 15 -5.38 -6.95 6.90
C VAL A 15 -6.49 -6.94 5.86
N PHE A 16 -6.16 -6.51 4.67
CA PHE A 16 -7.03 -6.59 3.50
C PHE A 16 -6.38 -7.49 2.47
N ASP A 17 -7.02 -8.59 2.13
CA ASP A 17 -6.50 -9.60 1.19
C ASP A 17 -7.56 -9.96 0.17
N ALA A 18 -7.43 -9.45 -1.05
CA ALA A 18 -8.39 -9.69 -2.13
C ALA A 18 -8.45 -11.17 -2.56
N GLY A 19 -7.39 -11.95 -2.30
CA GLY A 19 -7.37 -13.40 -2.56
C GLY A 19 -8.07 -14.24 -1.49
N SER A 20 -8.49 -13.62 -0.38
CA SER A 20 -9.25 -14.28 0.67
C SER A 20 -10.75 -14.01 0.51
N THR A 21 -11.57 -15.05 0.33
CA THR A 21 -13.04 -14.91 0.26
C THR A 21 -13.66 -14.35 1.54
N ARG A 22 -12.94 -14.44 2.68
CA ARG A 22 -13.34 -13.79 3.94
C ARG A 22 -13.12 -12.28 3.90
N SER A 23 -12.11 -11.80 3.16
CA SER A 23 -11.84 -10.38 3.00
C SER A 23 -12.66 -9.80 1.84
N TYR A 24 -12.70 -10.51 0.71
CA TYR A 24 -13.58 -10.13 -0.40
C TYR A 24 -14.27 -11.36 -1.00
N PRO A 25 -15.61 -11.46 -0.88
CA PRO A 25 -16.34 -12.63 -1.36
C PRO A 25 -16.52 -12.71 -2.88
N GLY A 26 -15.91 -11.79 -3.64
CA GLY A 26 -16.03 -11.71 -5.10
C GLY A 26 -17.22 -10.89 -5.60
N THR A 27 -17.99 -10.29 -4.70
CA THR A 27 -19.15 -9.44 -5.03
C THR A 27 -19.38 -8.38 -3.96
N GLY A 28 -20.09 -7.31 -4.32
CA GLY A 28 -20.45 -6.23 -3.41
C GLY A 28 -19.42 -5.12 -3.36
N SER A 29 -19.67 -4.13 -2.50
CA SER A 29 -18.89 -2.89 -2.41
C SER A 29 -18.05 -2.81 -1.13
N THR A 30 -17.84 -3.93 -0.42
CA THR A 30 -17.11 -3.95 0.84
C THR A 30 -15.91 -4.87 0.78
N TRP A 31 -14.72 -4.32 1.08
CA TRP A 31 -13.51 -5.10 1.33
C TRP A 31 -13.33 -5.23 2.84
N TYR A 32 -13.51 -6.45 3.35
CA TYR A 32 -13.52 -6.70 4.79
C TYR A 32 -12.10 -6.78 5.35
N ASN A 33 -11.89 -6.08 6.46
CA ASN A 33 -10.68 -6.23 7.28
C ASN A 33 -10.72 -7.57 8.01
N LEU A 34 -9.70 -8.40 7.86
CA LEU A 34 -9.66 -9.75 8.45
C LEU A 34 -9.46 -9.78 9.96
N ILE A 35 -9.01 -8.67 10.56
CA ILE A 35 -8.67 -8.60 12.00
C ILE A 35 -9.33 -7.43 12.71
N GLY A 36 -9.86 -6.46 12.00
CA GLY A 36 -10.49 -5.25 12.56
C GLY A 36 -11.95 -5.12 12.13
N THR A 37 -12.61 -4.06 12.61
CA THR A 37 -14.00 -3.76 12.30
C THR A 37 -14.17 -2.71 11.20
N VAL A 38 -13.09 -1.98 10.87
CA VAL A 38 -13.11 -0.94 9.83
C VAL A 38 -12.82 -1.58 8.49
N ASN A 39 -13.78 -1.50 7.58
CA ASN A 39 -13.72 -2.09 6.24
C ASN A 39 -13.42 -1.03 5.18
N GLY A 40 -12.99 -1.50 4.00
CA GLY A 40 -12.88 -0.70 2.80
C GLY A 40 -14.22 -0.62 2.06
N THR A 41 -14.53 0.55 1.49
CA THR A 41 -15.69 0.77 0.63
C THR A 41 -15.22 1.00 -0.80
N LEU A 42 -15.70 0.17 -1.73
CA LEU A 42 -15.43 0.29 -3.16
C LEU A 42 -16.38 1.31 -3.78
N SER A 43 -15.88 2.21 -4.65
CA SER A 43 -16.71 3.16 -5.41
C SER A 43 -17.58 2.45 -6.45
N ALA A 44 -17.07 1.35 -7.03
CA ALA A 44 -17.80 0.52 -7.96
C ALA A 44 -17.59 -0.97 -7.66
N SER A 45 -18.60 -1.80 -7.93
CA SER A 45 -18.50 -3.25 -7.76
C SER A 45 -17.55 -3.91 -8.77
N SER A 46 -17.25 -3.25 -9.88
CA SER A 46 -16.29 -3.70 -10.91
C SER A 46 -14.87 -3.83 -10.39
N ILE A 47 -14.48 -3.06 -9.38
CA ILE A 47 -13.14 -3.08 -8.79
C ILE A 47 -12.75 -4.48 -8.30
N GLY A 48 -13.69 -5.21 -7.72
CA GLY A 48 -13.44 -6.53 -7.14
C GLY A 48 -13.82 -7.72 -8.01
N THR A 49 -14.11 -7.53 -9.29
CA THR A 49 -14.65 -8.61 -10.16
C THR A 49 -13.58 -9.46 -10.83
N THR A 50 -12.33 -9.30 -10.52
CA THR A 50 -11.29 -10.10 -11.17
C THR A 50 -11.24 -11.52 -10.61
N THR A 51 -11.17 -12.50 -11.50
CA THR A 51 -10.98 -13.92 -11.16
C THR A 51 -9.63 -14.20 -10.48
N ALA A 52 -8.75 -13.24 -10.43
CA ALA A 52 -7.37 -13.38 -9.93
C ALA A 52 -7.20 -13.07 -8.43
N GLY A 53 -8.27 -12.73 -7.72
CA GLY A 53 -8.16 -12.34 -6.30
C GLY A 53 -7.42 -11.02 -6.10
N THR A 54 -7.69 -10.04 -6.95
CA THR A 54 -7.12 -8.69 -6.91
C THR A 54 -8.24 -7.65 -6.93
N MET A 55 -7.98 -6.46 -6.41
CA MET A 55 -8.78 -5.26 -6.64
C MET A 55 -8.19 -4.54 -7.85
N THR A 56 -8.99 -4.33 -8.89
CA THR A 56 -8.53 -3.74 -10.17
C THR A 56 -9.03 -2.32 -10.31
N PHE A 57 -8.16 -1.43 -10.75
CA PHE A 57 -8.42 0.00 -10.96
C PHE A 57 -8.14 0.35 -12.41
N ASP A 58 -9.09 1.04 -13.05
CA ASP A 58 -9.02 1.39 -14.48
C ASP A 58 -8.30 2.72 -14.77
N GLY A 59 -8.01 3.50 -13.71
CA GLY A 59 -7.35 4.81 -13.84
C GLY A 59 -8.30 5.96 -14.17
N VAL A 60 -9.62 5.77 -14.07
CA VAL A 60 -10.63 6.78 -14.42
C VAL A 60 -11.39 7.30 -13.19
N ASP A 61 -12.01 6.40 -12.42
CA ASP A 61 -12.86 6.77 -11.28
C ASP A 61 -12.90 5.71 -10.17
N ASP A 62 -12.17 4.62 -10.33
CA ASP A 62 -12.13 3.53 -9.36
C ASP A 62 -11.36 3.92 -8.09
N ILE A 63 -12.02 3.81 -6.94
CA ILE A 63 -11.37 4.02 -5.64
C ILE A 63 -11.88 3.01 -4.60
N ILE A 64 -11.02 2.71 -3.62
CA ILE A 64 -11.42 2.08 -2.36
C ILE A 64 -11.04 3.02 -1.22
N THR A 65 -12.01 3.36 -0.37
CA THR A 65 -11.79 4.18 0.82
C THR A 65 -11.72 3.31 2.06
N ILE A 66 -10.64 3.41 2.83
CA ILE A 66 -10.42 2.65 4.08
C ILE A 66 -10.20 3.64 5.22
N PRO A 67 -11.22 3.93 6.04
CA PRO A 67 -11.15 4.94 7.10
C PRO A 67 -10.60 4.37 8.43
N ILE A 68 -9.45 3.66 8.39
CA ILE A 68 -8.81 3.21 9.63
C ILE A 68 -8.36 4.41 10.48
N ALA A 69 -8.09 4.16 11.75
CA ALA A 69 -7.59 5.20 12.65
C ALA A 69 -6.32 5.83 12.10
N SER A 70 -6.17 7.15 12.32
CA SER A 70 -5.02 7.91 11.86
C SER A 70 -3.72 7.37 12.44
N LEU A 71 -2.75 7.16 11.58
CA LEU A 71 -1.36 6.87 11.91
C LEU A 71 -0.46 8.12 11.76
N ALA A 72 -1.06 9.29 11.53
CA ALA A 72 -0.34 10.52 11.21
C ALA A 72 0.61 11.00 12.31
N SER A 73 0.35 10.61 13.56
CA SER A 73 1.15 10.98 14.73
C SER A 73 1.71 9.77 15.50
N THR A 74 1.66 8.59 14.92
CA THR A 74 2.14 7.34 15.52
C THR A 74 3.13 6.64 14.60
N ASN A 75 4.04 5.87 15.18
CA ASN A 75 4.91 5.00 14.40
C ASN A 75 4.08 3.96 13.64
N PHE A 76 4.49 3.64 12.43
CA PHE A 76 3.72 2.72 11.58
C PHE A 76 4.59 1.91 10.61
N THR A 77 4.01 0.84 10.09
CA THR A 77 4.48 0.14 8.90
C THR A 77 3.28 -0.18 8.02
N VAL A 78 3.43 0.08 6.72
CA VAL A 78 2.45 -0.29 5.70
C VAL A 78 3.13 -1.19 4.69
N ILE A 79 2.53 -2.36 4.43
CA ILE A 79 2.97 -3.28 3.38
C ILE A 79 1.83 -3.43 2.39
N GLY A 80 2.11 -3.17 1.12
CA GLY A 80 1.14 -3.29 0.05
C GLY A 80 1.67 -4.12 -1.12
N VAL A 81 0.81 -4.93 -1.73
CA VAL A 81 1.12 -5.68 -2.94
C VAL A 81 0.32 -5.12 -4.08
N THR A 82 1.02 -4.56 -5.06
CA THR A 82 0.40 -3.95 -6.23
C THR A 82 1.09 -4.37 -7.52
N GLN A 83 0.35 -4.26 -8.61
CA GLN A 83 0.87 -4.41 -9.96
C GLN A 83 0.28 -3.31 -10.83
N ARG A 84 1.10 -2.61 -11.62
CA ARG A 84 0.59 -1.75 -12.69
C ARG A 84 0.18 -2.62 -13.88
N THR A 85 -0.88 -2.22 -14.55
CA THR A 85 -1.35 -2.91 -15.78
C THR A 85 -1.17 -2.07 -17.02
N ALA A 86 -0.82 -0.80 -16.87
CA ALA A 86 -0.48 0.12 -17.95
C ALA A 86 0.49 1.20 -17.48
N ALA A 87 1.26 1.77 -18.40
CA ALA A 87 2.08 2.95 -18.18
C ALA A 87 1.16 4.19 -18.08
N ALA A 88 0.52 4.37 -16.95
CA ALA A 88 -0.43 5.47 -16.70
C ALA A 88 -0.04 6.24 -15.43
N ALA A 89 -0.37 7.51 -15.43
CA ALA A 89 -0.24 8.36 -14.25
C ALA A 89 -1.14 7.85 -13.11
N GLY A 90 -0.82 8.23 -11.88
CA GLY A 90 -1.68 8.02 -10.73
C GLY A 90 -1.02 7.26 -9.58
N ARG A 91 -1.85 6.93 -8.59
CA ARG A 91 -1.43 6.27 -7.34
C ARG A 91 -2.29 5.03 -7.12
N LEU A 92 -1.70 3.98 -6.54
CA LEU A 92 -2.51 2.85 -6.05
C LEU A 92 -2.68 2.88 -4.54
N ILE A 93 -1.67 3.30 -3.77
CA ILE A 93 -1.78 3.38 -2.30
C ILE A 93 -1.49 4.82 -1.88
N SER A 94 -2.47 5.50 -1.32
CA SER A 94 -2.32 6.86 -0.82
C SER A 94 -3.12 7.12 0.46
N ASP A 95 -2.81 8.25 1.12
CA ASP A 95 -3.57 8.75 2.27
C ASP A 95 -4.96 9.23 1.82
N ARG A 96 -5.91 9.06 2.71
CA ARG A 96 -7.28 9.51 2.52
C ARG A 96 -7.45 11.03 2.75
N LEU A 97 -6.69 11.63 3.65
CA LEU A 97 -6.88 13.01 4.10
C LEU A 97 -5.66 13.92 3.88
N GLY A 98 -4.50 13.36 3.62
CA GLY A 98 -3.24 14.08 3.47
C GLY A 98 -2.50 13.69 2.19
N ASN A 99 -1.24 14.10 2.10
CA ASN A 99 -0.37 13.72 1.00
C ASN A 99 0.68 12.70 1.48
N TRP A 100 0.28 11.43 1.50
CA TRP A 100 1.15 10.29 1.73
C TRP A 100 0.89 9.28 0.62
N LEU A 101 1.94 8.64 0.12
CA LEU A 101 1.82 7.58 -0.88
C LEU A 101 2.91 6.54 -0.73
N LEU A 102 2.61 5.32 -1.21
CA LEU A 102 3.53 4.19 -1.20
C LEU A 102 3.46 3.41 -2.53
N GLY A 103 4.63 3.12 -3.11
CA GLY A 103 4.82 2.21 -4.23
C GLY A 103 4.99 2.92 -5.57
N GLN A 104 4.00 3.66 -6.03
CA GLN A 104 4.03 4.30 -7.36
C GLN A 104 3.37 5.68 -7.38
N TRP A 105 3.88 6.54 -8.22
CA TRP A 105 3.32 7.86 -8.50
C TRP A 105 3.63 8.29 -9.93
N ASN A 106 2.61 8.82 -10.64
CA ASN A 106 2.77 9.18 -12.04
C ASN A 106 3.28 7.98 -12.84
N ILE A 107 4.25 8.14 -13.72
CA ILE A 107 4.85 7.06 -14.50
C ILE A 107 6.00 6.34 -13.76
N TYR A 108 6.25 6.66 -12.51
CA TYR A 108 7.41 6.16 -11.76
C TYR A 108 7.02 5.11 -10.72
N MET A 109 7.85 4.08 -10.61
CA MET A 109 7.85 3.09 -9.53
C MET A 109 8.78 3.53 -8.40
N ARG A 110 8.76 2.82 -7.26
CA ARG A 110 9.60 3.08 -6.08
C ARG A 110 9.43 4.48 -5.51
N GLN A 111 8.18 4.86 -5.32
CA GLN A 111 7.81 6.16 -4.79
C GLN A 111 7.33 6.03 -3.35
N TYR A 112 7.94 6.75 -2.44
CA TYR A 112 7.42 6.91 -1.08
C TYR A 112 7.50 8.38 -0.67
N TYR A 113 6.33 8.93 -0.37
CA TYR A 113 6.16 10.31 0.07
C TYR A 113 5.45 10.37 1.42
N ALA A 114 6.06 11.03 2.40
CA ALA A 114 5.53 11.23 3.76
C ALA A 114 5.76 12.68 4.21
N VAL A 115 5.02 13.63 3.58
CA VAL A 115 5.24 15.11 3.70
C VAL A 115 6.65 15.53 3.23
N GLY A 116 7.22 14.75 2.36
CA GLY A 116 8.53 14.88 1.75
C GLY A 116 8.90 13.54 1.12
N TRP A 117 9.77 13.58 0.11
CA TRP A 117 10.20 12.35 -0.56
C TRP A 117 11.17 11.55 0.32
N VAL A 118 10.80 10.35 0.70
CA VAL A 118 11.66 9.33 1.33
C VAL A 118 12.48 8.64 0.25
N THR A 119 11.85 8.32 -0.88
CA THR A 119 12.48 7.87 -2.11
C THR A 119 11.65 8.31 -3.30
N GLY A 120 12.24 8.42 -4.49
CA GLY A 120 11.54 8.72 -5.73
C GLY A 120 11.82 10.08 -6.30
N SER A 121 10.83 10.68 -6.98
CA SER A 121 10.95 11.78 -7.94
C SER A 121 11.62 13.05 -7.42
N GLY A 122 11.49 13.36 -6.14
CA GLY A 122 12.08 14.57 -5.54
C GLY A 122 13.41 14.34 -4.81
N ALA A 123 13.81 13.10 -4.56
CA ALA A 123 14.94 12.75 -3.72
C ALA A 123 16.20 12.29 -4.51
N GLY A 124 16.16 12.40 -5.82
CA GLY A 124 17.30 12.03 -6.68
C GLY A 124 17.60 10.53 -6.76
N GLY A 125 16.74 9.69 -6.20
CA GLY A 125 16.93 8.25 -6.19
C GLY A 125 15.69 7.48 -6.66
N GLY A 126 15.88 6.56 -7.57
CA GLY A 126 14.89 5.50 -7.80
C GLY A 126 13.75 5.79 -8.77
N ASN A 127 13.83 6.79 -9.60
CA ASN A 127 12.93 6.87 -10.76
C ASN A 127 13.23 5.72 -11.71
N THR A 128 12.67 4.55 -11.43
CA THR A 128 12.63 3.49 -12.42
C THR A 128 11.40 3.71 -13.29
N THR A 129 11.61 3.64 -14.59
CA THR A 129 10.51 3.56 -15.55
C THR A 129 9.64 2.35 -15.22
N ASP A 130 8.39 2.45 -15.59
CA ASP A 130 7.40 1.39 -15.43
C ASP A 130 7.97 0.01 -15.71
N ASP A 131 7.84 -0.87 -14.76
CA ASP A 131 7.68 -2.27 -15.07
C ASP A 131 6.23 -2.69 -14.72
N LEU A 132 5.75 -3.71 -15.35
CA LEU A 132 4.40 -4.23 -15.15
C LEU A 132 4.40 -5.46 -14.24
N ASN A 133 5.45 -5.62 -13.43
CA ASN A 133 5.56 -6.71 -12.48
C ASN A 133 4.77 -6.42 -11.20
N THR A 134 4.49 -7.48 -10.46
CA THR A 134 3.97 -7.37 -9.11
C THR A 134 5.10 -7.00 -8.15
N HIS A 135 4.84 -6.07 -7.24
CA HIS A 135 5.78 -5.63 -6.22
C HIS A 135 5.18 -5.72 -4.83
N ILE A 136 6.03 -6.02 -3.84
CA ILE A 136 5.75 -5.93 -2.42
C ILE A 136 6.43 -4.68 -1.88
N TRP A 137 5.66 -3.63 -1.65
CA TRP A 137 6.14 -2.37 -1.08
C TRP A 137 6.09 -2.43 0.43
N CYS A 138 7.10 -1.93 1.11
CA CYS A 138 7.09 -1.70 2.54
C CYS A 138 7.54 -0.27 2.83
N GLY A 139 6.65 0.52 3.46
CA GLY A 139 6.93 1.86 3.96
C GLY A 139 6.82 1.90 5.48
N THR A 140 7.85 2.40 6.16
CA THR A 140 7.83 2.60 7.61
C THR A 140 7.95 4.07 7.95
N GLY A 141 7.41 4.48 9.09
CA GLY A 141 7.59 5.81 9.66
C GLY A 141 7.77 5.75 11.16
N ASP A 142 8.95 6.12 11.63
CA ASP A 142 9.19 6.52 13.01
C ASP A 142 8.95 8.02 13.11
N ILE A 143 7.75 8.38 13.55
CA ILE A 143 7.33 9.78 13.64
C ILE A 143 8.19 10.54 14.66
N SER A 144 8.50 9.91 15.80
CA SER A 144 9.26 10.53 16.89
C SER A 144 10.72 10.76 16.51
N GLY A 145 11.30 9.84 15.77
CA GLY A 145 12.68 9.92 15.28
C GLY A 145 12.81 10.63 13.92
N ASN A 146 11.70 11.00 13.29
CA ASN A 146 11.65 11.50 11.90
C ASN A 146 12.44 10.58 10.94
N ALA A 147 12.28 9.26 11.13
CA ALA A 147 12.97 8.24 10.34
C ALA A 147 11.97 7.42 9.53
N TYR A 148 12.11 7.53 8.22
CA TYR A 148 11.25 6.83 7.27
C TYR A 148 12.09 5.91 6.40
N ARG A 149 11.58 4.70 6.13
CA ARG A 149 12.29 3.73 5.28
C ARG A 149 11.34 3.13 4.25
N PHE A 150 11.91 2.77 3.12
CA PHE A 150 11.19 2.18 2.00
C PHE A 150 11.91 0.95 1.47
N ARG A 151 11.16 -0.13 1.24
CA ARG A 151 11.64 -1.32 0.54
C ARG A 151 10.72 -1.69 -0.61
N ASP A 152 11.33 -2.15 -1.69
CA ASP A 152 10.73 -2.77 -2.85
C ASP A 152 11.26 -4.20 -2.96
N ASP A 153 10.37 -5.19 -2.94
CA ASP A 153 10.71 -6.62 -2.98
C ASP A 153 11.84 -6.97 -1.99
N ASN A 154 11.73 -6.43 -0.79
CA ASN A 154 12.67 -6.56 0.33
C ASN A 154 14.05 -5.91 0.14
N VAL A 155 14.27 -5.16 -0.93
CA VAL A 155 15.47 -4.34 -1.13
C VAL A 155 15.23 -2.92 -0.61
N GLU A 156 16.15 -2.41 0.21
CA GLU A 156 16.08 -1.05 0.77
C GLU A 156 16.41 0.00 -0.29
N TYR A 157 15.54 1.02 -0.44
CA TYR A 157 15.70 2.13 -1.37
C TYR A 157 15.56 3.51 -0.71
N THR A 158 15.66 3.59 0.60
CA THR A 158 15.59 4.87 1.32
C THR A 158 16.74 5.78 0.89
N THR A 159 16.43 6.96 0.40
CA THR A 159 17.45 7.92 -0.07
C THR A 159 17.63 9.10 0.85
N THR A 160 16.58 9.53 1.52
CA THR A 160 16.63 10.67 2.45
C THR A 160 15.67 10.46 3.62
N THR A 161 15.99 11.09 4.75
CA THR A 161 15.01 11.35 5.79
C THR A 161 14.27 12.63 5.43
N THR A 162 12.95 12.61 5.48
CA THR A 162 12.18 13.81 5.21
C THR A 162 12.16 14.72 6.43
N SER A 163 11.83 15.98 6.22
CA SER A 163 11.52 16.91 7.31
C SER A 163 10.07 16.82 7.79
N GLY A 164 9.29 15.91 7.23
CA GLY A 164 7.87 15.76 7.52
C GLY A 164 7.61 14.72 8.62
N THR A 165 6.53 14.92 9.36
CA THR A 165 6.03 13.99 10.37
C THR A 165 4.62 13.57 10.00
N ALA A 166 4.47 12.68 9.03
CA ALA A 166 3.17 12.22 8.61
C ALA A 166 3.12 10.73 8.34
N GLY A 167 2.15 10.08 8.95
CA GLY A 167 1.65 8.77 8.56
C GLY A 167 0.28 8.92 7.89
N PRO A 168 -0.27 7.85 7.33
CA PRO A 168 -1.56 7.88 6.67
C PRO A 168 -2.72 8.06 7.67
N ASN A 169 -3.73 8.84 7.25
CA ASN A 169 -5.02 9.02 7.94
C ASN A 169 -6.11 8.13 7.35
N GLY A 170 -5.89 6.84 7.32
CA GLY A 170 -6.62 5.91 6.50
C GLY A 170 -6.09 5.90 5.07
N PHE A 171 -6.77 5.20 4.18
CA PHE A 171 -6.29 5.04 2.81
C PHE A 171 -7.36 5.38 1.78
N THR A 172 -6.93 6.02 0.69
CA THR A 172 -7.57 5.99 -0.61
C THR A 172 -6.70 5.13 -1.53
N LEU A 173 -7.27 4.05 -2.03
CA LEU A 173 -6.61 3.17 -2.97
C LEU A 173 -7.13 3.45 -4.37
N GLY A 174 -6.24 3.44 -5.35
CA GLY A 174 -6.56 3.71 -6.75
C GLY A 174 -6.54 5.19 -7.13
N ALA A 175 -6.35 6.13 -6.18
CA ALA A 175 -6.28 7.56 -6.46
C ALA A 175 -5.64 8.36 -5.31
N TRP A 176 -5.43 9.66 -5.51
CA TRP A 176 -5.19 10.63 -4.44
C TRP A 176 -6.53 11.12 -3.88
N GLY A 177 -6.72 11.03 -2.56
CA GLY A 177 -8.01 11.28 -1.90
C GLY A 177 -8.35 12.71 -1.47
N PRO A 178 -7.39 13.56 -1.03
CA PRO A 178 -7.71 14.87 -0.46
C PRO A 178 -8.38 15.84 -1.44
N GLY A 179 -9.49 16.44 -1.00
CA GLY A 179 -10.21 17.44 -1.80
C GLY A 179 -11.07 16.89 -2.93
N GLY A 180 -11.21 15.60 -3.00
CA GLY A 180 -11.88 14.86 -4.06
C GLY A 180 -10.88 14.01 -4.85
N PRO A 181 -11.26 12.79 -5.26
CA PRO A 181 -10.33 11.88 -5.93
C PRO A 181 -9.73 12.49 -7.20
N SER A 182 -8.42 12.32 -7.35
CA SER A 182 -7.65 12.70 -8.53
C SER A 182 -6.43 11.79 -8.65
N GLU A 183 -5.61 11.94 -9.67
CA GLU A 183 -4.44 11.09 -9.90
C GLU A 183 -4.81 9.59 -9.87
N TYR A 184 -5.87 9.22 -10.59
CA TYR A 184 -6.34 7.85 -10.66
C TYR A 184 -5.27 6.91 -11.24
N GLY A 185 -5.03 5.82 -10.53
CA GLY A 185 -4.02 4.82 -10.88
C GLY A 185 -4.61 3.63 -11.62
N THR A 186 -3.87 3.14 -12.61
CA THR A 186 -4.24 1.92 -13.35
C THR A 186 -3.42 0.76 -12.83
N GLY A 187 -4.09 -0.30 -12.39
CA GLY A 187 -3.39 -1.47 -11.85
C GLY A 187 -4.23 -2.29 -10.90
N THR A 188 -3.56 -3.09 -10.09
CA THR A 188 -4.21 -3.96 -9.12
C THR A 188 -3.59 -3.82 -7.73
N ILE A 189 -4.40 -4.07 -6.71
CA ILE A 189 -3.96 -4.25 -5.32
C ILE A 189 -4.48 -5.61 -4.85
N THR A 190 -3.59 -6.43 -4.31
CA THR A 190 -3.96 -7.76 -3.80
C THR A 190 -3.97 -7.82 -2.29
N LEU A 191 -3.00 -7.15 -1.65
CA LEU A 191 -2.79 -7.22 -0.20
C LEU A 191 -2.46 -5.83 0.35
N LEU A 192 -3.01 -5.53 1.54
CA LEU A 192 -2.61 -4.40 2.36
C LEU A 192 -2.53 -4.84 3.82
N LEU A 193 -1.34 -4.72 4.42
CA LEU A 193 -1.08 -4.94 5.83
C LEU A 193 -0.72 -3.61 6.47
N VAL A 194 -1.30 -3.32 7.63
CA VAL A 194 -1.05 -2.07 8.36
C VAL A 194 -0.72 -2.37 9.80
N TYR A 195 0.41 -1.82 10.26
CA TYR A 195 0.90 -1.95 11.63
C TYR A 195 0.95 -0.56 12.31
N ASN A 196 0.67 -0.51 13.59
CA ASN A 196 0.75 0.70 14.42
C ASN A 196 2.12 0.86 15.09
N ARG A 197 3.15 0.27 14.53
CA ARG A 197 4.56 0.40 14.95
C ARG A 197 5.51 0.24 13.77
N VAL A 198 6.76 0.64 13.95
CA VAL A 198 7.83 0.29 13.01
C VAL A 198 8.18 -1.18 13.22
N LEU A 199 8.15 -1.96 12.16
CA LEU A 199 8.67 -3.33 12.16
C LEU A 199 10.19 -3.32 12.08
N THR A 200 10.82 -4.27 12.75
CA THR A 200 12.24 -4.55 12.60
C THR A 200 12.56 -5.15 11.23
N ASP A 201 13.82 -5.10 10.81
CA ASP A 201 14.24 -5.70 9.54
C ASP A 201 13.88 -7.19 9.45
N ALA A 202 14.08 -7.94 10.54
CA ALA A 202 13.72 -9.37 10.59
C ALA A 202 12.20 -9.61 10.43
N GLU A 203 11.36 -8.72 10.95
CA GLU A 203 9.91 -8.80 10.82
C GLU A 203 9.44 -8.40 9.40
N ILE A 204 10.10 -7.43 8.79
CA ILE A 204 9.84 -7.08 7.37
C ILE A 204 10.23 -8.26 6.48
N ASP A 205 11.41 -8.85 6.71
CA ASP A 205 11.87 -10.06 6.01
C ASP A 205 10.90 -11.24 6.20
N GLN A 206 10.37 -11.42 7.41
CA GLN A 206 9.36 -12.44 7.71
C GLN A 206 8.09 -12.22 6.88
N ASN A 207 7.55 -11.00 6.86
CA ASN A 207 6.36 -10.66 6.08
C ASN A 207 6.59 -10.85 4.57
N TYR A 208 7.74 -10.43 4.06
CA TYR A 208 8.11 -10.64 2.67
C TYR A 208 8.16 -12.13 2.33
N ASN A 209 8.88 -12.93 3.13
CA ASN A 209 9.01 -14.38 2.92
C ASN A 209 7.68 -15.13 3.04
N ALA A 210 6.74 -14.63 3.86
CA ALA A 210 5.40 -15.18 3.97
C ALA A 210 4.56 -14.97 2.70
N GLN A 211 4.88 -13.97 1.89
CA GLN A 211 4.04 -13.53 0.76
C GLN A 211 4.68 -13.77 -0.60
N LYS A 212 6.01 -13.65 -0.73
CA LYS A 212 6.71 -13.61 -2.02
C LYS A 212 6.34 -14.76 -2.97
N SER A 213 6.26 -15.99 -2.48
CA SER A 213 5.94 -17.15 -3.32
C SER A 213 4.52 -17.12 -3.91
N ARG A 214 3.58 -16.46 -3.21
CA ARG A 214 2.21 -16.26 -3.69
C ARG A 214 2.17 -15.32 -4.89
N PHE A 215 3.13 -14.42 -4.99
CA PHE A 215 3.19 -13.38 -6.03
C PHE A 215 4.27 -13.65 -7.08
N GLY A 216 4.95 -14.80 -7.00
CA GLY A 216 5.97 -15.20 -7.98
C GLY A 216 7.30 -14.45 -7.84
N LEU A 217 7.60 -13.96 -6.63
CA LEU A 217 8.82 -13.23 -6.26
C LEU A 217 9.84 -14.11 -5.51
#